data_9267284b55f16323855dea21f8a181c6
#
_entry.id   9267284b55f16323855dea21f8a181c6
#
_cell.length_a   1.000
_cell.length_b   1.000
_cell.length_c   1.000
_cell.angle_alpha   90.00
_cell.angle_beta   90.00
_cell.angle_gamma   90.00
#
_symmetry.space_group_name_H-M   'P 1'
#
loop_
_entity.id
_entity.type
_entity.pdbx_description
1 polymer ?
#
loop_
_entity_poly.entity_id
_entity_poly.type
_entity_poly.pdbx_seq_one_letter_code
_entity_poly.pdbx_strand_id
1 'polypeptide(L)' 'MKCTVRLIWSAEEKFWYSKSMDERFGLTLESGSLDVLIERVRMAIPGMMKEIGYTGEVEVTFEIQRTDKMAS' A
#
# COMPACT_ATOMS: atom_id res chain seq x y z
N MET A 1 -8.71 7.44 -12.68
CA MET A 1 -8.22 6.07 -12.41
C MET A 1 -8.44 5.71 -10.96
N LYS A 2 -8.86 4.49 -10.72
CA LYS A 2 -9.02 3.97 -9.37
C LYS A 2 -8.03 2.84 -9.15
N CYS A 3 -7.37 2.83 -8.01
CA CYS A 3 -6.49 1.72 -7.64
C CYS A 3 -6.65 1.37 -6.16
N THR A 4 -6.29 0.14 -5.84
CA THR A 4 -6.39 -0.37 -4.47
C THR A 4 -5.02 -0.83 -4.01
N VAL A 5 -4.64 -0.41 -2.82
CA VAL A 5 -3.40 -0.82 -2.19
C VAL A 5 -3.75 -1.49 -0.87
N ARG A 6 -3.32 -2.71 -0.68
CA ARG A 6 -3.53 -3.44 0.55
C ARG A 6 -2.35 -3.23 1.48
N LEU A 7 -2.64 -2.92 2.73
CA LEU A 7 -1.63 -2.74 3.77
C LEU A 7 -1.76 -3.91 4.74
N ILE A 8 -0.70 -4.71 4.83
CA ILE A 8 -0.72 -5.99 5.53
C ILE A 8 0.25 -5.97 6.70
N TRP A 9 -0.21 -6.42 7.85
CA TRP A 9 0.62 -6.57 9.03
C TRP A 9 1.34 -7.92 9.01
N SER A 10 2.66 -7.88 9.17
CA SER A 10 3.46 -9.08 9.34
C SER A 10 3.73 -9.28 10.84
N ALA A 11 3.08 -10.28 11.43
CA ALA A 11 3.25 -10.58 12.85
C ALA A 11 4.65 -11.12 13.16
N GLU A 12 5.26 -11.80 12.21
CA GLU A 12 6.60 -12.36 12.37
C GLU A 12 7.66 -11.29 12.39
N GLU A 13 7.59 -10.36 11.46
CA GLU A 13 8.62 -9.33 11.29
C GLU A 13 8.26 -8.02 11.98
N LYS A 14 7.02 -7.92 12.46
CA LYS A 14 6.52 -6.77 13.21
C LYS A 14 6.61 -5.46 12.44
N PHE A 15 6.18 -5.50 11.19
CA PHE A 15 6.05 -4.31 10.36
C PHE A 15 4.87 -4.44 9.42
N TRP A 16 4.49 -3.31 8.84
CA TRP A 16 3.47 -3.24 7.81
C TRP A 16 4.12 -3.21 6.43
N TYR A 17 3.50 -3.87 5.46
CA TYR A 17 3.96 -3.77 4.08
C TYR A 17 2.78 -3.54 3.15
N SER A 18 3.07 -2.91 2.01
CA SER A 18 2.05 -2.61 1.00
C SER A 18 2.08 -3.63 -0.13
N LYS A 19 0.92 -3.86 -0.71
CA LYS A 19 0.77 -4.69 -1.89
C LYS A 19 -0.22 -4.02 -2.83
N SER A 20 0.24 -3.65 -4.02
CA SER A 20 -0.67 -3.10 -5.04
C SER A 20 -1.52 -4.22 -5.61
N MET A 21 -2.79 -3.94 -5.78
CA MET A 21 -3.73 -4.86 -6.42
C MET A 21 -3.88 -4.56 -7.92
N ASP A 22 -3.14 -3.59 -8.43
CA ASP A 22 -3.16 -3.22 -9.83
C ASP A 22 -1.90 -3.76 -10.53
N GLU A 23 -2.10 -4.57 -11.58
CA GLU A 23 -1.01 -5.21 -12.30
C GLU A 23 -0.17 -4.24 -13.14
N ARG A 24 -0.67 -3.04 -13.40
CA ARG A 24 0.06 -2.04 -14.19
C ARG A 24 1.28 -1.50 -13.49
N PHE A 25 1.33 -1.60 -12.18
CA PHE A 25 2.49 -1.19 -11.41
C PHE A 25 2.60 -2.02 -10.14
N GLY A 26 3.83 -2.23 -9.70
CA GLY A 26 4.09 -2.88 -8.43
C GLY A 26 4.49 -1.83 -7.41
N LEU A 27 3.99 -1.96 -6.20
CA LEU A 27 4.34 -1.08 -5.11
C LEU A 27 4.50 -1.90 -3.84
N THR A 28 5.76 -2.11 -3.46
CA THR A 28 6.10 -2.82 -2.24
C THR A 28 6.92 -1.90 -1.36
N LEU A 29 6.29 -1.39 -0.31
CA LEU A 29 6.92 -0.54 0.70
C LEU A 29 6.65 -1.15 2.07
N GLU A 30 7.45 -0.76 3.05
CA GLU A 30 7.29 -1.26 4.40
C GLU A 30 7.59 -0.19 5.44
N SER A 31 6.98 -0.32 6.61
CA SER A 31 7.20 0.57 7.73
C SER A 31 6.69 -0.06 9.02
N GLY A 32 7.34 0.25 10.12
CA GLY A 32 6.84 -0.15 11.44
C GLY A 32 5.56 0.61 11.84
N SER A 33 5.23 1.69 11.16
CA SER A 33 4.05 2.50 11.42
C SER A 33 3.10 2.48 10.23
N LEU A 34 1.83 2.17 10.48
CA LEU A 34 0.81 2.17 9.44
C LEU A 34 0.63 3.56 8.83
N ASP A 35 0.59 4.60 9.66
CA ASP A 35 0.42 5.97 9.18
C ASP A 35 1.58 6.41 8.27
N VAL A 36 2.79 6.04 8.63
CA VAL A 36 3.97 6.34 7.82
C VAL A 36 3.89 5.59 6.49
N LEU A 37 3.46 4.34 6.52
CA LEU A 37 3.32 3.55 5.29
C LEU A 37 2.29 4.17 4.34
N ILE A 38 1.15 4.60 4.87
CA ILE A 38 0.13 5.28 4.06
C ILE A 38 0.72 6.51 3.38
N GLU A 39 1.47 7.33 4.12
CA GLU A 39 2.10 8.51 3.55
C GLU A 39 3.15 8.17 2.48
N ARG A 40 3.93 7.13 2.70
CA ARG A 40 4.91 6.68 1.71
C ARG A 40 4.24 6.22 0.42
N VAL A 41 3.13 5.49 0.53
CA VAL A 41 2.37 5.07 -0.64
C VAL A 41 1.81 6.28 -1.37
N ARG A 42 1.22 7.22 -0.64
CA ARG A 42 0.66 8.44 -1.24
C ARG A 42 1.73 9.23 -2.01
N MET A 43 2.92 9.32 -1.46
CA MET A 43 4.02 10.02 -2.12
C MET A 43 4.58 9.28 -3.33
N ALA A 44 4.46 7.97 -3.36
CA ALA A 44 4.98 7.15 -4.46
C ALA A 44 4.05 7.13 -5.68
N ILE A 45 2.74 7.29 -5.48
CA ILE A 45 1.74 7.17 -6.54
C ILE A 45 2.00 8.12 -7.73
N PRO A 46 2.28 9.42 -7.54
CA PRO A 46 2.50 10.30 -8.69
C PRO A 46 3.63 9.84 -9.61
N GLY A 47 4.73 9.36 -9.04
CA GLY A 47 5.85 8.84 -9.83
C GLY A 47 5.48 7.60 -10.61
N MET A 48 4.70 6.71 -10.02
CA MET A 48 4.23 5.50 -10.68
C MET A 48 3.26 5.81 -11.82
N MET A 49 2.37 6.78 -11.62
CA MET A 49 1.45 7.20 -12.67
C MET A 49 2.23 7.77 -13.86
N LYS A 50 3.28 8.53 -13.58
CA LYS A 50 4.16 9.06 -14.62
C LYS A 50 4.83 7.94 -15.42
N GLU A 51 5.28 6.89 -14.75
CA GLU A 51 5.92 5.74 -15.41
C GLU A 51 4.99 5.02 -16.38
N ILE A 52 3.73 4.89 -16.02
CA ILE A 52 2.74 4.24 -16.92
C ILE A 52 2.10 5.20 -17.90
N GLY A 53 2.55 6.46 -17.92
CA GLY A 53 2.05 7.45 -18.86
C GLY A 53 0.66 7.98 -18.56
N TYR A 54 0.19 7.83 -17.34
CA TYR A 54 -1.13 8.31 -16.95
C TYR A 54 -1.07 9.74 -16.43
N THR A 55 -1.95 10.58 -16.95
CA THR A 55 -2.17 11.93 -16.44
C THR A 55 -3.62 12.04 -16.01
N GLY A 56 -3.87 12.75 -14.92
CA GLY A 56 -5.20 12.93 -14.42
C GLY A 56 -5.31 12.52 -12.95
N GLU A 57 -6.54 12.44 -12.49
CA GLU A 57 -6.83 12.14 -11.09
C GLU A 57 -6.71 10.65 -10.78
N VAL A 58 -6.14 10.33 -9.64
CA VAL A 58 -6.04 8.95 -9.16
C VAL A 58 -6.73 8.86 -7.81
N GLU A 59 -7.68 7.95 -7.72
CA GLU A 59 -8.37 7.63 -6.47
C GLU A 59 -7.78 6.34 -5.92
N VAL A 60 -7.18 6.42 -4.74
CA VAL A 60 -6.52 5.29 -4.09
C VAL A 60 -7.33 4.85 -2.90
N THR A 61 -7.68 3.57 -2.89
CA THR A 61 -8.35 2.95 -1.74
C THR A 61 -7.34 2.10 -0.99
N PHE A 62 -7.24 2.32 0.31
CA PHE A 62 -6.39 1.50 1.17
C PHE A 62 -7.24 0.46 1.87
N GLU A 63 -6.85 -0.81 1.71
CA GLU A 63 -7.45 -1.90 2.46
C GLU A 63 -6.44 -2.35 3.50
N ILE A 64 -6.86 -2.38 4.75
CA ILE A 64 -5.98 -2.74 5.86
C ILE A 64 -6.30 -4.17 6.28
N GLN A 65 -5.27 -5.02 6.29
CA GLN A 65 -5.41 -6.42 6.69
C GLN A 65 -4.46 -6.70 7.84
N ARG A 66 -5.03 -7.05 8.98
CA ARG A 66 -4.27 -7.46 10.14
C ARG A 66 -4.91 -8.69 10.76
N THR A 67 -4.10 -9.72 10.96
CA THR A 67 -4.54 -10.95 11.61
C THR A 67 -3.67 -11.17 12.83
N ASP A 68 -4.30 -11.29 13.98
CA ASP A 68 -3.63 -11.60 15.24
C ASP A 68 -4.20 -12.89 15.78
N LYS A 69 -3.32 -13.79 16.22
CA LYS A 69 -3.74 -15.02 16.89
C LYS A 69 -3.89 -14.74 18.36
N MET A 70 -5.08 -14.95 18.86
CA MET A 70 -5.41 -14.70 20.27
C MET A 70 -5.60 -16.02 20.99
N ALA A 71 -4.94 -16.17 22.14
CA ALA A 71 -5.17 -17.31 23.00
C ALA A 71 -6.45 -17.07 23.82
N SER A 72 -7.26 -18.09 23.91
CA SER A 72 -8.51 -18.02 24.69
C SER A 72 -8.46 -18.93 25.92
#